data_7fab0da950e8aa67b130177dd3daa2c7
#
_entry.id   7fab0da950e8aa67b130177dd3daa2c7
#
_cell.length_a   1.000
_cell.length_b   1.000
_cell.length_c   1.000
_cell.angle_alpha   90.00
_cell.angle_beta   90.00
_cell.angle_gamma   90.00
#
_symmetry.space_group_name_H-M   'P 1'
#
loop_
_entity.id
_entity.type
_entity.pdbx_description
1 polymer ?
#
loop_
_entity_poly.entity_id
_entity_poly.type
_entity_poly.pdbx_seq_one_letter_code
_entity_poly.pdbx_strand_id
1 'polypeptide(L)'
;KNNVSKRLTGGWVLFHGHDISYTILLNPNTIENRDVKETYFFICQFLLKFYENLGLKPKFAKDDKSIVLSKSPFCQVGFEAYDIIIDGKKIGGNAQKRAKNAILQHGSIPLFSKSKVEFMGSSLQDFGINLSFEEAKDGLIKAFKEVFEI
;
A
#
# COMPACT_ATOMS: atom_id res chain seq x y z
N LYS A 1 -9.84 4.12 26.96
CA LYS A 1 -9.30 5.23 26.14
C LYS A 1 -9.26 4.78 24.71
N ASN A 2 -10.05 5.39 23.83
CA ASN A 2 -9.99 5.11 22.40
C ASN A 2 -8.75 5.84 21.83
N ASN A 3 -7.75 5.08 21.40
CA ASN A 3 -6.58 5.61 20.73
C ASN A 3 -6.96 5.92 19.27
N VAL A 4 -7.49 7.09 19.02
CA VAL A 4 -7.84 7.57 17.68
C VAL A 4 -6.90 8.71 17.31
N SER A 5 -6.33 8.63 16.12
CA SER A 5 -5.45 9.66 15.58
C SER A 5 -5.90 10.05 14.18
N LYS A 6 -5.80 11.34 13.85
CA LYS A 6 -6.09 11.86 12.51
C LYS A 6 -4.80 11.91 11.70
N ARG A 7 -4.80 11.23 10.56
CA ARG A 7 -3.65 11.26 9.64
C ARG A 7 -3.65 12.50 8.75
N LEU A 8 -2.50 12.83 8.18
CA LEU A 8 -2.32 13.98 7.28
C LEU A 8 -2.91 13.76 5.88
N THR A 9 -3.12 12.51 5.48
CA THR A 9 -3.67 12.13 4.18
C THR A 9 -5.17 11.87 4.25
N GLY A 10 -5.84 11.88 3.10
CA GLY A 10 -7.23 11.46 2.99
C GLY A 10 -7.44 9.95 3.15
N GLY A 11 -8.68 9.52 2.94
CA GLY A 11 -9.10 8.12 2.98
C GLY A 11 -9.94 7.77 4.21
N TRP A 12 -10.29 6.49 4.31
CA TRP A 12 -11.17 5.94 5.34
C TRP A 12 -10.44 5.64 6.65
N VAL A 13 -11.18 5.18 7.65
CA VAL A 13 -10.64 4.72 8.93
C VAL A 13 -9.79 3.47 8.72
N LEU A 14 -8.60 3.43 9.31
CA LEU A 14 -7.72 2.28 9.36
C LEU A 14 -7.54 1.82 10.80
N PHE A 15 -7.55 0.51 11.00
CA PHE A 15 -7.23 -0.12 12.28
C PHE A 15 -5.79 -0.64 12.21
N HIS A 16 -4.98 -0.27 13.18
CA HIS A 16 -3.58 -0.66 13.28
C HIS A 16 -3.33 -1.67 14.40
N GLY A 17 -2.11 -2.23 14.44
CA GLY A 17 -1.67 -3.17 15.45
C GLY A 17 -1.62 -4.63 14.98
N HIS A 18 -1.97 -4.87 13.71
CA HIS A 18 -1.84 -6.14 13.02
C HIS A 18 -1.13 -5.98 11.66
N ASP A 19 -0.59 -4.81 11.44
CA ASP A 19 -0.01 -4.34 10.18
C ASP A 19 1.40 -3.82 10.38
N ILE A 20 2.13 -3.73 9.28
CA ILE A 20 3.32 -2.92 9.18
C ILE A 20 3.01 -1.68 8.34
N SER A 21 3.39 -0.51 8.83
CA SER A 21 3.21 0.75 8.13
C SER A 21 4.55 1.29 7.64
N TYR A 22 4.53 1.96 6.51
CA TYR A 22 5.67 2.70 5.98
C TYR A 22 5.32 4.16 5.71
N THR A 23 6.33 5.00 5.70
CA THR A 23 6.22 6.41 5.28
C THR A 23 7.44 6.77 4.44
N ILE A 24 7.18 7.39 3.30
CA ILE A 24 8.21 7.92 2.39
C ILE A 24 7.94 9.41 2.21
N LEU A 25 8.98 10.19 2.37
CA LEU A 25 8.97 11.63 2.10
C LEU A 25 9.96 11.92 0.98
N LEU A 26 9.48 12.54 -0.09
CA LEU A 26 10.25 12.87 -1.28
C LEU A 26 10.20 14.35 -1.58
N ASN A 27 11.32 14.87 -2.12
CA ASN A 27 11.29 16.14 -2.84
C ASN A 27 10.75 15.88 -4.26
N PRO A 28 9.73 16.62 -4.75
CA PRO A 28 9.20 16.44 -6.10
C PRO A 28 10.25 16.51 -7.22
N ASN A 29 11.29 17.31 -7.05
CA ASN A 29 12.36 17.44 -8.03
C ASN A 29 13.19 16.15 -8.19
N THR A 30 13.26 15.30 -7.18
CA THR A 30 14.00 14.03 -7.25
C THR A 30 13.32 12.98 -8.11
N ILE A 31 12.06 13.21 -8.46
CA ILE A 31 11.24 12.32 -9.29
C ILE A 31 10.70 13.06 -10.53
N GLU A 32 11.42 14.06 -11.03
CA GLU A 32 11.09 14.79 -12.25
C GLU A 32 9.67 15.40 -12.25
N ASN A 33 9.19 15.82 -11.08
CA ASN A 33 7.83 16.40 -10.89
C ASN A 33 6.68 15.55 -11.45
N ARG A 34 6.78 14.25 -11.38
CA ARG A 34 5.74 13.31 -11.80
C ARG A 34 4.37 13.66 -11.20
N ASP A 35 3.33 13.39 -11.96
CA ASP A 35 1.96 13.54 -11.47
C ASP A 35 1.63 12.53 -10.34
N VAL A 36 0.41 12.60 -9.80
CA VAL A 36 -0.02 11.74 -8.69
C VAL A 36 0.03 10.27 -9.08
N LYS A 37 -0.47 9.92 -10.28
CA LYS A 37 -0.55 8.53 -10.76
C LYS A 37 0.84 7.96 -11.03
N GLU A 38 1.67 8.72 -11.69
CA GLU A 38 3.07 8.35 -11.97
C GLU A 38 3.88 8.20 -10.68
N THR A 39 3.62 9.03 -9.68
CA THR A 39 4.26 8.93 -8.37
C THR A 39 3.82 7.67 -7.63
N TYR A 40 2.52 7.33 -7.64
CA TYR A 40 2.06 6.05 -7.10
C TYR A 40 2.71 4.86 -7.80
N PHE A 41 2.72 4.87 -9.13
CA PHE A 41 3.35 3.81 -9.91
C PHE A 41 4.82 3.66 -9.53
N PHE A 42 5.56 4.76 -9.45
CA PHE A 42 6.99 4.77 -9.13
C PHE A 42 7.27 4.27 -7.71
N ILE A 43 6.60 4.84 -6.71
CA ILE A 43 6.86 4.49 -5.31
C ILE A 43 6.42 3.06 -5.03
N CYS A 44 5.24 2.65 -5.49
CA CYS A 44 4.70 1.33 -5.16
C CYS A 44 5.45 0.15 -5.81
N GLN A 45 6.45 0.40 -6.68
CA GLN A 45 7.29 -0.68 -7.21
C GLN A 45 7.97 -1.49 -6.11
N PHE A 46 8.39 -0.87 -5.00
CA PHE A 46 9.01 -1.62 -3.90
C PHE A 46 8.01 -2.53 -3.17
N LEU A 47 6.73 -2.16 -3.14
CA LEU A 47 5.68 -3.01 -2.57
C LEU A 47 5.43 -4.22 -3.46
N LEU A 48 5.35 -4.03 -4.78
CA LEU A 48 5.25 -5.15 -5.72
C LEU A 48 6.43 -6.09 -5.54
N LYS A 49 7.65 -5.54 -5.47
CA LYS A 49 8.88 -6.32 -5.25
C LYS A 49 8.87 -7.08 -3.92
N PHE A 50 8.38 -6.44 -2.85
CA PHE A 50 8.21 -7.10 -1.55
C PHE A 50 7.31 -8.33 -1.65
N TYR A 51 6.13 -8.21 -2.27
CA TYR A 51 5.21 -9.33 -2.44
C TYR A 51 5.78 -10.41 -3.38
N GLU A 52 6.47 -10.02 -4.45
CA GLU A 52 7.16 -10.95 -5.35
C GLU A 52 8.24 -11.75 -4.62
N ASN A 53 9.02 -11.11 -3.76
CA ASN A 53 10.04 -11.77 -2.93
C ASN A 53 9.43 -12.79 -1.95
N LEU A 54 8.15 -12.66 -1.63
CA LEU A 54 7.39 -13.63 -0.83
C LEU A 54 6.76 -14.75 -1.68
N GLY A 55 7.00 -14.76 -2.99
CA GLY A 55 6.44 -15.77 -3.92
C GLY A 55 5.01 -15.46 -4.37
N LEU A 56 4.50 -14.27 -4.09
CA LEU A 56 3.17 -13.83 -4.51
C LEU A 56 3.23 -13.16 -5.90
N LYS A 57 2.07 -13.00 -6.53
CA LYS A 57 1.93 -12.36 -7.85
C LYS A 57 1.10 -11.08 -7.74
N PRO A 58 1.71 -9.99 -7.25
CA PRO A 58 1.02 -8.72 -7.12
C PRO A 58 0.86 -8.03 -8.47
N LYS A 59 -0.19 -7.23 -8.59
CA LYS A 59 -0.38 -6.28 -9.70
C LYS A 59 -1.20 -5.08 -9.22
N PHE A 60 -1.20 -4.01 -9.99
CA PHE A 60 -2.13 -2.92 -9.76
C PHE A 60 -3.54 -3.30 -10.25
N ALA A 61 -4.57 -2.82 -9.57
CA ALA A 61 -5.95 -3.10 -9.92
C ALA A 61 -6.29 -2.70 -11.36
N LYS A 62 -5.71 -1.61 -11.87
CA LYS A 62 -5.86 -1.17 -13.27
C LYS A 62 -5.38 -2.19 -14.30
N ASP A 63 -4.47 -3.07 -13.92
CA ASP A 63 -3.85 -4.08 -14.80
C ASP A 63 -4.57 -5.43 -14.73
N ASP A 64 -5.63 -5.54 -13.91
CA ASP A 64 -6.47 -6.73 -13.83
C ASP A 64 -7.81 -6.51 -14.54
N LYS A 65 -8.00 -7.21 -15.65
CA LYS A 65 -9.22 -7.10 -16.46
C LYS A 65 -10.49 -7.60 -15.76
N SER A 66 -10.35 -8.39 -14.71
CA SER A 66 -11.48 -8.89 -13.90
C SER A 66 -11.96 -7.89 -12.86
N ILE A 67 -11.18 -6.84 -12.59
CA ILE A 67 -11.46 -5.84 -11.58
C ILE A 67 -12.22 -4.66 -12.20
N VAL A 68 -13.32 -4.28 -11.55
CA VAL A 68 -14.05 -3.05 -11.87
C VAL A 68 -13.55 -1.93 -10.97
N LEU A 69 -12.92 -0.93 -11.58
CA LEU A 69 -12.44 0.25 -10.86
C LEU A 69 -13.62 1.13 -10.42
N SER A 70 -13.50 1.71 -9.24
CA SER A 70 -14.45 2.71 -8.75
C SER A 70 -14.48 3.93 -9.68
N LYS A 71 -15.68 4.38 -10.01
CA LYS A 71 -15.91 5.58 -10.84
C LYS A 71 -15.92 6.88 -10.02
N SER A 72 -15.92 6.77 -8.69
CA SER A 72 -16.04 7.91 -7.79
C SER A 72 -14.94 7.85 -6.72
N PRO A 73 -14.24 8.97 -6.48
CA PRO A 73 -13.25 9.06 -5.41
C PRO A 73 -13.88 8.97 -4.00
N PHE A 74 -15.21 9.03 -3.92
CA PHE A 74 -15.98 8.90 -2.67
C PHE A 74 -16.56 7.49 -2.47
N CYS A 75 -16.36 6.58 -3.43
CA CYS A 75 -16.88 5.23 -3.32
C CYS A 75 -15.98 4.40 -2.38
N GLN A 76 -16.48 4.11 -1.20
CA GLN A 76 -15.77 3.33 -0.18
C GLN A 76 -15.68 1.83 -0.53
N VAL A 77 -16.48 1.39 -1.49
CA VAL A 77 -16.54 0.02 -1.97
C VAL A 77 -16.06 -0.01 -3.40
N GLY A 78 -14.87 -0.56 -3.63
CA GLY A 78 -14.29 -0.68 -4.96
C GLY A 78 -12.77 -0.61 -4.94
N PHE A 79 -12.20 -0.77 -6.13
CA PHE A 79 -10.75 -0.70 -6.33
C PHE A 79 -10.39 0.64 -6.98
N GLU A 80 -9.34 1.25 -6.47
CA GLU A 80 -8.67 2.35 -7.15
C GLU A 80 -7.58 1.81 -8.08
N ALA A 81 -7.22 2.58 -9.12
CA ALA A 81 -6.33 2.12 -10.19
C ALA A 81 -4.99 1.56 -9.69
N TYR A 82 -4.42 2.17 -8.63
CA TYR A 82 -3.12 1.79 -8.06
C TYR A 82 -3.23 1.03 -6.73
N ASP A 83 -4.41 0.53 -6.39
CA ASP A 83 -4.51 -0.49 -5.35
C ASP A 83 -3.73 -1.73 -5.77
N ILE A 84 -3.01 -2.31 -4.82
CA ILE A 84 -2.28 -3.57 -5.06
C ILE A 84 -3.22 -4.73 -4.76
N ILE A 85 -3.29 -5.65 -5.70
CA ILE A 85 -4.11 -6.85 -5.62
C ILE A 85 -3.27 -8.11 -5.82
N ILE A 86 -3.67 -9.16 -5.13
CA ILE A 86 -3.11 -10.52 -5.25
C ILE A 86 -4.30 -11.45 -5.36
N ASP A 87 -4.34 -12.27 -6.41
CA ASP A 87 -5.45 -13.20 -6.69
C ASP A 87 -6.84 -12.52 -6.63
N GLY A 88 -6.94 -11.31 -7.20
CA GLY A 88 -8.18 -10.52 -7.24
C GLY A 88 -8.59 -9.87 -5.92
N LYS A 89 -7.78 -9.97 -4.87
CA LYS A 89 -8.05 -9.40 -3.54
C LYS A 89 -7.11 -8.26 -3.23
N LYS A 90 -7.66 -7.16 -2.72
CA LYS A 90 -6.86 -6.02 -2.27
C LYS A 90 -6.04 -6.38 -1.04
N ILE A 91 -4.78 -5.98 -1.05
CA ILE A 91 -3.88 -6.06 0.10
C ILE A 91 -3.31 -4.69 0.44
N GLY A 92 -3.44 -4.31 1.70
CA GLY A 92 -2.94 -3.03 2.17
C GLY A 92 -3.62 -1.82 1.56
N GLY A 93 -3.08 -0.66 1.85
CA GLY A 93 -3.55 0.60 1.30
C GLY A 93 -2.48 1.65 1.37
N ASN A 94 -2.51 2.59 0.43
CA ASN A 94 -1.55 3.67 0.31
C ASN A 94 -2.28 5.00 0.14
N ALA A 95 -1.69 6.06 0.65
CA ALA A 95 -2.22 7.41 0.50
C ALA A 95 -1.08 8.41 0.33
N GLN A 96 -1.30 9.43 -0.50
CA GLN A 96 -0.36 10.52 -0.73
C GLN A 96 -0.93 11.84 -0.24
N LYS A 97 -0.02 12.71 0.22
CA LYS A 97 -0.26 14.14 0.36
C LYS A 97 0.86 14.89 -0.34
N ARG A 98 0.48 15.83 -1.19
CA ARG A 98 1.42 16.65 -1.96
C ARG A 98 1.40 18.09 -1.46
N ALA A 99 2.59 18.64 -1.32
CA ALA A 99 2.83 20.05 -1.10
C ALA A 99 3.82 20.56 -2.15
N LYS A 100 4.05 21.86 -2.20
CA LYS A 100 4.93 22.46 -3.21
C LYS A 100 6.32 21.82 -3.27
N ASN A 101 6.89 21.53 -2.10
CA ASN A 101 8.28 21.05 -1.99
C ASN A 101 8.39 19.65 -1.36
N ALA A 102 7.28 18.95 -1.17
CA ALA A 102 7.27 17.64 -0.54
C ALA A 102 6.12 16.77 -1.02
N ILE A 103 6.40 15.48 -1.20
CA ILE A 103 5.41 14.45 -1.42
C ILE A 103 5.56 13.45 -0.28
N LEU A 104 4.50 13.27 0.50
CA LEU A 104 4.42 12.25 1.51
C LEU A 104 3.54 11.12 0.99
N GLN A 105 4.07 9.91 0.98
CA GLN A 105 3.28 8.69 0.79
C GLN A 105 3.45 7.80 2.00
N HIS A 106 2.35 7.29 2.48
CA HIS A 106 2.37 6.25 3.51
C HIS A 106 1.39 5.13 3.16
N GLY A 107 1.61 3.98 3.74
CA GLY A 107 0.75 2.82 3.56
C GLY A 107 0.83 1.86 4.73
N SER A 108 -0.06 0.89 4.70
CA SER A 108 -0.22 -0.15 5.69
C SER A 108 -0.37 -1.49 4.99
N ILE A 109 0.33 -2.50 5.47
CA ILE A 109 0.27 -3.88 4.98
C ILE A 109 -0.17 -4.76 6.15
N PRO A 110 -1.40 -5.31 6.12
CA PRO A 110 -1.86 -6.22 7.15
C PRO A 110 -1.06 -7.52 7.14
N LEU A 111 -0.46 -7.88 8.26
CA LEU A 111 0.29 -9.12 8.42
C LEU A 111 -0.64 -10.29 8.73
N PHE A 112 -1.65 -10.05 9.56
CA PHE A 112 -2.70 -11.00 9.92
C PHE A 112 -4.02 -10.28 10.16
N SER A 113 -5.15 -11.02 10.13
CA SER A 113 -6.47 -10.45 10.38
C SER A 113 -6.84 -10.60 11.86
N LYS A 114 -7.12 -9.49 12.54
CA LYS A 114 -7.64 -9.48 13.93
C LYS A 114 -9.13 -9.70 14.02
N SER A 115 -9.88 -9.36 12.98
CA SER A 115 -11.31 -9.53 12.90
C SER A 115 -11.74 -9.67 11.45
N LYS A 116 -12.85 -10.37 11.20
CA LYS A 116 -13.47 -10.48 9.88
C LYS A 116 -14.19 -9.16 9.50
N VAL A 117 -13.47 -8.07 9.44
CA VAL A 117 -14.02 -6.80 8.98
C VAL A 117 -13.74 -6.71 7.47
N GLU A 118 -14.72 -7.06 6.66
CA GLU A 118 -14.63 -7.24 5.21
C GLU A 118 -14.03 -6.04 4.45
N PHE A 119 -14.17 -4.84 4.96
CA PHE A 119 -13.67 -3.62 4.30
C PHE A 119 -12.17 -3.33 4.51
N MET A 120 -11.48 -4.13 5.32
CA MET A 120 -10.05 -3.90 5.59
C MET A 120 -9.11 -4.55 4.57
N GLY A 121 -9.65 -5.28 3.61
CA GLY A 121 -8.86 -6.02 2.64
C GLY A 121 -8.26 -7.30 3.23
N SER A 122 -7.39 -7.93 2.44
CA SER A 122 -6.71 -9.17 2.83
C SER A 122 -5.42 -8.88 3.58
N SER A 123 -4.98 -9.83 4.40
CA SER A 123 -3.68 -9.83 5.07
C SER A 123 -2.72 -10.80 4.38
N LEU A 124 -1.43 -10.72 4.70
CA LEU A 124 -0.44 -11.70 4.23
C LEU A 124 -0.79 -13.13 4.65
N GLN A 125 -1.36 -13.29 5.85
CA GLN A 125 -1.81 -14.59 6.34
C GLN A 125 -2.89 -15.22 5.46
N ASP A 126 -3.77 -14.41 4.84
CA ASP A 126 -4.80 -14.90 3.91
C ASP A 126 -4.21 -15.49 2.63
N PHE A 127 -2.96 -15.18 2.31
CA PHE A 127 -2.19 -15.76 1.20
C PHE A 127 -1.18 -16.82 1.65
N GLY A 128 -1.30 -17.32 2.88
CA GLY A 128 -0.42 -18.36 3.42
C GLY A 128 0.95 -17.85 3.87
N ILE A 129 1.15 -16.55 3.99
CA ILE A 129 2.41 -15.94 4.41
C ILE A 129 2.31 -15.53 5.88
N ASN A 130 3.15 -16.14 6.72
CA ASN A 130 3.26 -15.83 8.13
C ASN A 130 4.61 -15.17 8.41
N LEU A 131 4.61 -13.86 8.59
CA LEU A 131 5.77 -13.07 8.92
C LEU A 131 5.61 -12.42 10.30
N SER A 132 6.70 -12.40 11.06
CA SER A 132 6.84 -11.49 12.19
C SER A 132 6.95 -10.04 11.69
N PHE A 133 6.74 -9.08 12.59
CA PHE A 133 6.96 -7.67 12.26
C PHE A 133 8.40 -7.41 11.79
N GLU A 134 9.39 -8.00 12.45
CA GLU A 134 10.82 -7.84 12.09
C GLU A 134 11.11 -8.43 10.70
N GLU A 135 10.61 -9.62 10.39
CA GLU A 135 10.78 -10.24 9.07
C GLU A 135 10.13 -9.39 7.97
N ALA A 136 8.92 -8.86 8.21
CA ALA A 136 8.24 -8.00 7.28
C ALA A 136 8.98 -6.67 7.07
N LYS A 137 9.49 -6.06 8.16
CA LYS A 137 10.31 -4.87 8.12
C LYS A 137 11.57 -5.07 7.27
N ASP A 138 12.31 -6.13 7.54
CA ASP A 138 13.56 -6.43 6.83
C ASP A 138 13.29 -6.73 5.35
N GLY A 139 12.20 -7.44 5.05
CA GLY A 139 11.76 -7.70 3.68
C GLY A 139 11.37 -6.44 2.91
N LEU A 140 10.68 -5.51 3.55
CA LEU A 140 10.34 -4.21 2.95
C LEU A 140 11.56 -3.36 2.67
N ILE A 141 12.50 -3.28 3.63
CA ILE A 141 13.75 -2.53 3.45
C ILE A 141 14.57 -3.13 2.31
N LYS A 142 14.67 -4.46 2.26
CA LYS A 142 15.36 -5.16 1.17
C LYS A 142 14.73 -4.83 -0.18
N ALA A 143 13.42 -4.96 -0.32
CA ALA A 143 12.71 -4.68 -1.57
C ALA A 143 12.87 -3.21 -2.00
N PHE A 144 12.83 -2.28 -1.05
CA PHE A 144 13.06 -0.87 -1.31
C PHE A 144 14.45 -0.61 -1.87
N LYS A 145 15.48 -1.19 -1.27
CA LYS A 145 16.87 -1.08 -1.73
C LYS A 145 17.06 -1.71 -3.11
N GLU A 146 16.46 -2.87 -3.35
CA GLU A 146 16.53 -3.55 -4.65
C GLU A 146 15.93 -2.72 -5.78
N VAL A 147 14.78 -2.07 -5.54
CA VAL A 147 14.09 -1.27 -6.56
C VAL A 147 14.76 0.08 -6.80
N PHE A 148 15.22 0.74 -5.76
CA PHE A 148 15.80 2.08 -5.85
C PHE A 148 17.33 2.10 -5.86
N GLU A 149 17.97 0.92 -5.91
CA GLU A 149 19.43 0.75 -6.06
C GLU A 149 20.26 1.49 -5.01
N ILE A 150 19.83 1.39 -3.77
CA ILE A 150 20.49 2.03 -2.63
C ILE A 150 20.89 1.07 -1.51
#